data_d2bc3054e2d96f6b674beaf1347d3324
#
_entry.id   d2bc3054e2d96f6b674beaf1347d3324
#
_cell.length_a   1.000
_cell.length_b   1.000
_cell.length_c   1.000
_cell.angle_alpha   90.00
_cell.angle_beta   90.00
_cell.angle_gamma   90.00
#
_symmetry.space_group_name_H-M   'P 1'
#
loop_
_entity.id
_entity.type
_entity.pdbx_description
1 polymer ?
#
loop_
_entity_poly.entity_id
_entity_poly.type
_entity_poly.pdbx_seq_one_letter_code
_entity_poly.pdbx_strand_id
1 'polypeptide(L)'
;NAFAQKEGLPGMGYIFWREAEDGSGMEAAGPLAKNIGPERTEAIRLQLGLGLGDAAFFLGGKPDAFQSFAGKARNEIGRELGLSETDSFRFAWIVDFPMYEKTEEGKIDFSHNPFSMPQGGLEALQGDPLSVYAYQYDLACNGYELISGGIRNHKPEIMYKAFELAGYPNSEVDKRFGGMVKAFKYGAPPHGGCAMGIDRAVMLLADEANIREVIMFPM
;
A
#
# COMPACT_ATOMS: atom_id res chain seq x y z
N ASN A 1 -22.42 2.80 7.63
CA ASN A 1 -22.39 1.48 8.30
C ASN A 1 -22.82 0.34 7.35
N ALA A 2 -23.85 0.54 6.52
CA ALA A 2 -24.31 -0.49 5.57
C ALA A 2 -23.18 -1.01 4.64
N PHE A 3 -22.35 -0.11 4.13
CA PHE A 3 -21.18 -0.48 3.33
C PHE A 3 -20.19 -1.34 4.12
N ALA A 4 -19.86 -0.96 5.37
CA ALA A 4 -18.97 -1.75 6.21
C ALA A 4 -19.50 -3.17 6.46
N GLN A 5 -20.81 -3.30 6.73
CA GLN A 5 -21.47 -4.58 6.94
C GLN A 5 -21.48 -5.44 5.68
N LYS A 6 -21.69 -4.84 4.50
CA LYS A 6 -21.59 -5.52 3.19
C LYS A 6 -20.19 -6.09 2.95
N GLU A 7 -19.16 -5.40 3.44
CA GLU A 7 -17.74 -5.80 3.35
C GLU A 7 -17.29 -6.72 4.50
N GLY A 8 -18.23 -7.18 5.35
CA GLY A 8 -17.97 -8.16 6.40
C GLY A 8 -17.47 -7.57 7.73
N LEU A 9 -17.48 -6.25 7.90
CA LEU A 9 -17.17 -5.63 9.18
C LEU A 9 -18.43 -5.35 10.00
N PRO A 10 -18.35 -5.31 11.35
CA PRO A 10 -19.51 -5.02 12.20
C PRO A 10 -20.06 -3.59 12.01
N GLY A 11 -19.20 -2.68 11.55
CA GLY A 11 -19.51 -1.28 11.30
C GLY A 11 -18.26 -0.42 11.30
N MET A 12 -18.45 0.88 11.14
CA MET A 12 -17.42 1.89 11.18
C MET A 12 -17.84 2.99 12.14
N GLY A 13 -16.98 3.36 13.07
CA GLY A 13 -17.22 4.49 13.97
C GLY A 13 -17.21 5.80 13.20
N TYR A 14 -17.99 6.78 13.61
CA TYR A 14 -17.96 8.09 12.99
C TYR A 14 -18.33 9.21 13.96
N ILE A 15 -17.85 10.40 13.64
CA ILE A 15 -18.20 11.68 14.23
C ILE A 15 -18.49 12.63 13.07
N PHE A 16 -19.51 13.44 13.19
CA PHE A 16 -19.78 14.54 12.24
C PHE A 16 -20.07 15.82 13.02
N TRP A 17 -19.82 16.96 12.38
CA TRP A 17 -20.02 18.27 12.99
C TRP A 17 -21.18 18.98 12.31
N ARG A 18 -22.14 19.39 13.12
CA ARG A 18 -23.36 20.07 12.67
C ARG A 18 -23.63 21.32 13.53
N GLU A 19 -24.58 22.14 13.09
CA GLU A 19 -25.13 23.18 13.94
C GLU A 19 -25.87 22.57 15.12
N ALA A 20 -25.63 23.11 16.31
CA ALA A 20 -26.33 22.69 17.52
C ALA A 20 -27.82 23.09 17.43
N GLU A 21 -28.70 22.22 17.87
CA GLU A 21 -30.16 22.45 17.80
C GLU A 21 -30.63 23.67 18.62
N ASP A 22 -29.86 24.04 19.64
CA ASP A 22 -30.12 25.21 20.50
C ASP A 22 -29.48 26.51 19.98
N GLY A 23 -28.82 26.47 18.83
CA GLY A 23 -28.14 27.63 18.24
C GLY A 23 -26.85 28.06 18.95
N SER A 24 -26.31 27.22 19.86
CA SER A 24 -25.06 27.51 20.59
C SER A 24 -23.79 27.45 19.74
N GLY A 25 -23.91 27.11 18.46
CA GLY A 25 -22.79 26.98 17.53
C GLY A 25 -22.65 25.57 16.96
N MET A 26 -21.44 25.12 16.73
CA MET A 26 -21.15 23.81 16.14
C MET A 26 -21.02 22.76 17.23
N GLU A 27 -21.69 21.62 17.06
CA GLU A 27 -21.58 20.46 17.94
C GLU A 27 -21.09 19.22 17.19
N ALA A 28 -20.38 18.34 17.92
CA ALA A 28 -20.01 17.02 17.42
C ALA A 28 -21.14 16.03 17.73
N ALA A 29 -21.58 15.28 16.72
CA ALA A 29 -22.61 14.26 16.81
C ALA A 29 -22.13 12.92 16.26
N GLY A 30 -22.90 11.87 16.48
CA GLY A 30 -22.58 10.50 16.05
C GLY A 30 -22.24 9.57 17.21
N PRO A 31 -22.12 8.26 16.92
CA PRO A 31 -21.95 7.24 17.98
C PRO A 31 -20.72 7.44 18.84
N LEU A 32 -19.60 7.84 18.23
CA LEU A 32 -18.35 8.05 18.96
C LEU A 32 -18.35 9.35 19.75
N ALA A 33 -18.98 10.41 19.26
CA ALA A 33 -19.02 11.70 19.95
C ALA A 33 -19.58 11.59 21.38
N LYS A 34 -20.64 10.81 21.55
CA LYS A 34 -21.27 10.56 22.85
C LYS A 34 -20.33 9.83 23.83
N ASN A 35 -19.49 8.93 23.31
CA ASN A 35 -18.64 8.08 24.14
C ASN A 35 -17.35 8.77 24.57
N ILE A 36 -16.78 9.63 23.72
CA ILE A 36 -15.47 10.27 23.99
C ILE A 36 -15.59 11.69 24.56
N GLY A 37 -16.75 12.30 24.43
CA GLY A 37 -17.09 13.60 25.02
C GLY A 37 -16.61 14.82 24.19
N PRO A 38 -17.06 16.03 24.54
CA PRO A 38 -16.87 17.24 23.73
C PRO A 38 -15.40 17.66 23.62
N GLU A 39 -14.63 17.55 24.67
CA GLU A 39 -13.21 17.95 24.66
C GLU A 39 -12.39 17.15 23.65
N ARG A 40 -12.57 15.83 23.61
CA ARG A 40 -11.85 14.94 22.69
C ARG A 40 -12.33 15.09 21.26
N THR A 41 -13.63 15.27 21.05
CA THR A 41 -14.16 15.52 19.71
C THR A 41 -13.66 16.83 19.14
N GLU A 42 -13.54 17.88 19.96
CA GLU A 42 -12.97 19.15 19.54
C GLU A 42 -11.47 19.02 19.21
N ALA A 43 -10.70 18.29 20.02
CA ALA A 43 -9.30 18.02 19.73
C ALA A 43 -9.12 17.30 18.38
N ILE A 44 -9.96 16.30 18.06
CA ILE A 44 -9.96 15.60 16.76
C ILE A 44 -10.30 16.57 15.64
N ARG A 45 -11.33 17.40 15.81
CA ARG A 45 -11.73 18.40 14.83
C ARG A 45 -10.58 19.32 14.45
N LEU A 46 -9.92 19.88 15.45
CA LEU A 46 -8.80 20.81 15.26
C LEU A 46 -7.59 20.09 14.60
N GLN A 47 -7.28 18.89 15.04
CA GLN A 47 -6.17 18.10 14.48
C GLN A 47 -6.37 17.78 13.00
N LEU A 48 -7.61 17.48 12.59
CA LEU A 48 -7.96 17.12 11.22
C LEU A 48 -8.38 18.32 10.36
N GLY A 49 -8.49 19.53 10.95
CA GLY A 49 -8.91 20.74 10.25
C GLY A 49 -10.36 20.70 9.76
N LEU A 50 -11.25 20.00 10.51
CA LEU A 50 -12.64 19.80 10.11
C LEU A 50 -13.52 20.97 10.52
N GLY A 51 -14.60 21.22 9.74
CA GLY A 51 -15.58 22.26 9.93
C GLY A 51 -17.02 21.76 10.01
N LEU A 52 -17.93 22.68 9.89
CA LEU A 52 -19.37 22.40 9.84
C LEU A 52 -19.71 21.58 8.58
N GLY A 53 -20.44 20.49 8.74
CA GLY A 53 -20.80 19.57 7.67
C GLY A 53 -19.79 18.46 7.42
N ASP A 54 -18.60 18.54 8.01
CA ASP A 54 -17.57 17.49 7.86
C ASP A 54 -17.82 16.31 8.79
N ALA A 55 -17.21 15.17 8.41
CA ALA A 55 -17.25 13.95 9.20
C ALA A 55 -15.88 13.26 9.24
N ALA A 56 -15.60 12.58 10.35
CA ALA A 56 -14.47 11.68 10.51
C ALA A 56 -14.94 10.25 10.74
N PHE A 57 -14.31 9.30 10.06
CA PHE A 57 -14.59 7.88 10.17
C PHE A 57 -13.44 7.17 10.87
N PHE A 58 -13.76 6.16 11.68
CA PHE A 58 -12.80 5.50 12.53
C PHE A 58 -12.90 3.98 12.38
N LEU A 59 -11.75 3.38 12.20
CA LEU A 59 -11.56 1.94 12.23
C LEU A 59 -10.54 1.61 13.32
N GLY A 60 -10.75 0.53 14.04
CA GLY A 60 -9.87 0.13 15.14
C GLY A 60 -9.59 -1.37 15.07
N GLY A 61 -8.37 -1.75 15.46
CA GLY A 61 -7.93 -3.13 15.48
C GLY A 61 -6.50 -3.29 14.99
N LYS A 62 -6.13 -4.51 14.62
CA LYS A 62 -4.86 -4.76 13.94
C LYS A 62 -4.95 -4.21 12.51
N PRO A 63 -3.91 -3.53 11.99
CA PRO A 63 -3.92 -2.96 10.64
C PRO A 63 -4.38 -3.93 9.56
N ASP A 64 -3.87 -5.14 9.55
CA ASP A 64 -4.20 -6.17 8.56
C ASP A 64 -5.69 -6.54 8.52
N ALA A 65 -6.40 -6.32 9.64
CA ALA A 65 -7.83 -6.62 9.71
C ALA A 65 -8.72 -5.56 9.06
N PHE A 66 -8.24 -4.32 8.87
CA PHE A 66 -9.09 -3.24 8.38
C PHE A 66 -8.48 -2.39 7.24
N GLN A 67 -7.18 -2.47 6.99
CA GLN A 67 -6.51 -1.59 6.00
C GLN A 67 -7.10 -1.73 4.59
N SER A 68 -7.41 -2.95 4.14
CA SER A 68 -8.08 -3.18 2.86
C SER A 68 -9.45 -2.51 2.80
N PHE A 69 -10.24 -2.66 3.87
CA PHE A 69 -11.54 -2.00 3.98
C PHE A 69 -11.40 -0.47 4.03
N ALA A 70 -10.40 0.07 4.73
CA ALA A 70 -10.15 1.52 4.78
C ALA A 70 -9.95 2.12 3.38
N GLY A 71 -9.20 1.42 2.52
CA GLY A 71 -9.03 1.80 1.12
C GLY A 71 -10.35 1.81 0.34
N LYS A 72 -11.16 0.75 0.47
CA LYS A 72 -12.50 0.65 -0.15
C LYS A 72 -13.43 1.74 0.36
N ALA A 73 -13.48 1.97 1.69
CA ALA A 73 -14.31 3.00 2.29
C ALA A 73 -13.94 4.40 1.81
N ARG A 74 -12.64 4.71 1.70
CA ARG A 74 -12.17 5.98 1.13
C ARG A 74 -12.70 6.19 -0.29
N ASN A 75 -12.59 5.18 -1.14
CA ASN A 75 -13.06 5.26 -2.52
C ASN A 75 -14.58 5.42 -2.60
N GLU A 76 -15.33 4.68 -1.78
CA GLU A 76 -16.81 4.76 -1.74
C GLU A 76 -17.28 6.14 -1.28
N ILE A 77 -16.68 6.68 -0.22
CA ILE A 77 -16.98 8.04 0.28
C ILE A 77 -16.66 9.09 -0.80
N GLY A 78 -15.50 8.97 -1.46
CA GLY A 78 -15.12 9.88 -2.54
C GLY A 78 -16.12 9.86 -3.70
N ARG A 79 -16.60 8.66 -4.06
CA ARG A 79 -17.61 8.46 -5.10
C ARG A 79 -18.97 9.06 -4.70
N GLU A 80 -19.45 8.78 -3.49
CA GLU A 80 -20.74 9.30 -2.98
C GLU A 80 -20.76 10.81 -2.87
N LEU A 81 -19.61 11.43 -2.51
CA LEU A 81 -19.47 12.88 -2.41
C LEU A 81 -19.14 13.56 -3.76
N GLY A 82 -19.02 12.81 -4.85
CA GLY A 82 -18.65 13.36 -6.16
C GLY A 82 -17.23 13.95 -6.21
N LEU A 83 -16.33 13.49 -5.34
CA LEU A 83 -14.94 13.95 -5.26
C LEU A 83 -14.00 13.18 -6.19
N SER A 84 -14.45 12.04 -6.72
CA SER A 84 -13.68 11.24 -7.67
C SER A 84 -13.75 11.87 -9.05
N GLU A 85 -12.60 12.19 -9.62
CA GLU A 85 -12.50 12.66 -11.01
C GLU A 85 -12.69 11.45 -11.94
N THR A 86 -13.56 11.61 -12.95
CA THR A 86 -13.90 10.53 -13.88
C THR A 86 -13.32 10.71 -15.28
N ASP A 87 -12.84 11.91 -15.62
CA ASP A 87 -12.32 12.26 -16.96
C ASP A 87 -10.87 12.76 -16.88
N SER A 88 -10.03 11.99 -16.17
CA SER A 88 -8.61 12.32 -16.03
C SER A 88 -7.77 11.10 -15.69
N PHE A 89 -6.50 11.10 -16.12
CA PHE A 89 -5.50 10.15 -15.66
C PHE A 89 -4.68 10.77 -14.54
N ARG A 90 -4.74 10.17 -13.36
CA ARG A 90 -4.01 10.62 -12.18
C ARG A 90 -2.97 9.58 -11.80
N PHE A 91 -1.72 10.01 -11.74
CA PHE A 91 -0.58 9.15 -11.47
C PHE A 91 -0.05 9.37 -10.06
N ALA A 92 0.38 8.28 -9.42
CA ALA A 92 1.05 8.31 -8.14
C ALA A 92 2.20 7.30 -8.13
N TRP A 93 3.39 7.72 -7.66
CA TRP A 93 4.48 6.81 -7.36
C TRP A 93 4.26 6.18 -5.99
N ILE A 94 4.37 4.86 -5.95
CA ILE A 94 4.48 4.09 -4.71
C ILE A 94 5.94 3.68 -4.60
N VAL A 95 6.58 4.04 -3.51
CA VAL A 95 8.01 3.83 -3.28
C VAL A 95 8.26 3.24 -1.89
N ASP A 96 9.51 2.91 -1.58
CA ASP A 96 9.91 2.42 -0.26
C ASP A 96 9.17 1.14 0.15
N PHE A 97 9.16 0.16 -0.75
CA PHE A 97 8.58 -1.14 -0.46
C PHE A 97 9.38 -1.86 0.65
N PRO A 98 8.71 -2.49 1.63
CA PRO A 98 9.40 -3.37 2.57
C PRO A 98 10.08 -4.50 1.80
N MET A 99 11.32 -4.81 2.14
CA MET A 99 12.06 -5.89 1.50
C MET A 99 11.60 -7.26 1.98
N TYR A 100 11.22 -7.33 3.25
CA TYR A 100 10.78 -8.56 3.91
C TYR A 100 9.43 -8.38 4.58
N GLU A 101 8.74 -9.49 4.73
CA GLU A 101 7.53 -9.59 5.51
C GLU A 101 7.56 -10.80 6.42
N LYS A 102 6.66 -10.85 7.38
CA LYS A 102 6.48 -11.99 8.25
C LYS A 102 5.33 -12.84 7.73
N THR A 103 5.62 -14.08 7.37
CA THR A 103 4.60 -15.04 6.93
C THR A 103 3.61 -15.36 8.06
N GLU A 104 2.49 -15.99 7.73
CA GLU A 104 1.52 -16.49 8.72
C GLU A 104 2.15 -17.46 9.72
N GLU A 105 3.17 -18.21 9.29
CA GLU A 105 3.94 -19.12 10.14
C GLU A 105 4.98 -18.39 11.03
N GLY A 106 5.10 -17.07 10.89
CA GLY A 106 6.04 -16.25 11.64
C GLY A 106 7.47 -16.23 11.11
N LYS A 107 7.74 -16.80 9.94
CA LYS A 107 9.04 -16.74 9.26
C LYS A 107 9.23 -15.44 8.51
N ILE A 108 10.48 -15.04 8.33
CA ILE A 108 10.85 -13.93 7.45
C ILE A 108 10.94 -14.45 6.02
N ASP A 109 10.28 -13.77 5.08
CA ASP A 109 10.40 -14.02 3.65
C ASP A 109 10.37 -12.71 2.89
N PHE A 110 10.71 -12.74 1.60
CA PHE A 110 10.64 -11.57 0.76
C PHE A 110 9.18 -11.12 0.54
N SER A 111 8.94 -9.82 0.72
CA SER A 111 7.62 -9.24 0.50
C SER A 111 7.23 -9.23 -0.99
N HIS A 112 8.18 -8.86 -1.86
CA HIS A 112 7.95 -8.74 -3.30
C HIS A 112 9.11 -9.32 -4.11
N ASN A 113 9.97 -8.45 -4.69
CA ASN A 113 11.05 -8.88 -5.58
C ASN A 113 12.36 -9.09 -4.80
N PRO A 114 12.85 -10.35 -4.69
CA PRO A 114 14.07 -10.67 -3.93
C PRO A 114 15.36 -10.11 -4.56
N PHE A 115 15.29 -9.65 -5.81
CA PHE A 115 16.44 -9.14 -6.55
C PHE A 115 16.59 -7.62 -6.49
N SER A 116 15.77 -6.95 -5.70
CA SER A 116 15.87 -5.51 -5.50
C SER A 116 17.04 -5.18 -4.59
N MET A 117 17.65 -4.01 -4.80
CA MET A 117 18.70 -3.49 -3.94
C MET A 117 18.07 -3.01 -2.62
N PRO A 118 18.52 -3.51 -1.45
CA PRO A 118 18.11 -2.95 -0.17
C PRO A 118 18.62 -1.52 0.00
N GLN A 119 17.80 -0.65 0.54
CA GLN A 119 18.22 0.68 0.98
C GLN A 119 19.22 0.54 2.13
N GLY A 120 20.32 1.28 2.08
CA GLY A 120 21.43 1.11 3.02
C GLY A 120 22.34 -0.10 2.73
N GLY A 121 22.07 -0.89 1.70
CA GLY A 121 22.96 -1.95 1.24
C GLY A 121 23.20 -3.07 2.25
N LEU A 122 24.45 -3.56 2.31
CA LEU A 122 24.83 -4.67 3.20
C LEU A 122 24.70 -4.31 4.70
N GLU A 123 24.91 -3.06 5.04
CA GLU A 123 24.84 -2.59 6.44
C GLU A 123 23.40 -2.70 6.98
N ALA A 124 22.41 -2.30 6.19
CA ALA A 124 21.01 -2.43 6.59
C ALA A 124 20.59 -3.88 6.85
N LEU A 125 21.18 -4.84 6.14
CA LEU A 125 20.91 -6.27 6.32
C LEU A 125 21.54 -6.88 7.59
N GLN A 126 22.27 -6.10 8.39
CA GLN A 126 22.79 -6.55 9.68
C GLN A 126 21.83 -6.25 10.84
N GLY A 127 20.81 -5.43 10.61
CA GLY A 127 19.79 -5.05 11.58
C GLY A 127 18.54 -5.94 11.54
N ASP A 128 17.41 -5.36 11.95
CA ASP A 128 16.11 -6.03 11.85
C ASP A 128 15.65 -6.13 10.38
N PRO A 129 15.46 -7.32 9.82
CA PRO A 129 15.03 -7.49 8.44
C PRO A 129 13.70 -6.78 8.12
N LEU A 130 12.77 -6.71 9.08
CA LEU A 130 11.48 -6.07 8.89
C LEU A 130 11.55 -4.54 8.81
N SER A 131 12.69 -3.94 9.14
CA SER A 131 12.93 -2.51 8.99
C SER A 131 13.58 -2.13 7.66
N VAL A 132 13.97 -3.13 6.84
CA VAL A 132 14.68 -2.90 5.57
C VAL A 132 13.70 -2.59 4.46
N TYR A 133 13.89 -1.45 3.80
CA TYR A 133 13.19 -1.10 2.56
C TYR A 133 14.03 -1.48 1.34
N ALA A 134 13.36 -1.78 0.24
CA ALA A 134 13.98 -2.02 -1.05
C ALA A 134 13.77 -0.83 -1.99
N TYR A 135 14.71 -0.62 -2.91
CA TYR A 135 14.53 0.32 -4.02
C TYR A 135 13.60 -0.28 -5.08
N GLN A 136 12.34 -0.49 -4.68
CA GLN A 136 11.25 -0.86 -5.58
C GLN A 136 10.30 0.31 -5.74
N TYR A 137 9.61 0.36 -6.86
CA TYR A 137 8.65 1.41 -7.17
C TYR A 137 7.59 0.91 -8.14
N ASP A 138 6.38 1.37 -7.91
CA ASP A 138 5.26 1.21 -8.84
C ASP A 138 4.75 2.59 -9.26
N LEU A 139 4.28 2.69 -10.49
CA LEU A 139 3.48 3.83 -10.94
C LEU A 139 2.03 3.37 -11.03
N ALA A 140 1.22 3.89 -10.13
CA ALA A 140 -0.22 3.69 -10.15
C ALA A 140 -0.90 4.76 -11.00
N CYS A 141 -1.94 4.38 -11.75
CA CYS A 141 -2.83 5.27 -12.46
C CYS A 141 -4.27 4.95 -12.10
N ASN A 142 -5.00 5.93 -11.59
CA ASN A 142 -6.42 5.79 -11.18
C ASN A 142 -6.67 4.59 -10.26
N GLY A 143 -5.71 4.26 -9.39
CA GLY A 143 -5.80 3.14 -8.45
C GLY A 143 -5.31 1.78 -8.99
N TYR A 144 -4.87 1.72 -10.24
CA TYR A 144 -4.28 0.52 -10.84
C TYR A 144 -2.76 0.66 -10.95
N GLU A 145 -2.01 -0.37 -10.56
CA GLU A 145 -0.57 -0.49 -10.84
C GLU A 145 -0.37 -0.62 -12.35
N LEU A 146 0.16 0.44 -12.97
CA LEU A 146 0.42 0.49 -14.41
C LEU A 146 1.83 0.04 -14.76
N ILE A 147 2.79 0.41 -13.94
CA ILE A 147 4.22 0.09 -14.10
C ILE A 147 4.73 -0.42 -12.77
N SER A 148 5.53 -1.48 -12.80
CA SER A 148 6.30 -1.95 -11.65
C SER A 148 7.78 -2.05 -11.99
N GLY A 149 8.65 -1.74 -11.03
CA GLY A 149 10.09 -1.74 -11.27
C GLY A 149 10.92 -1.67 -9.99
N GLY A 150 12.23 -1.53 -10.20
CA GLY A 150 13.17 -1.36 -9.10
C GLY A 150 14.61 -1.21 -9.54
N ILE A 151 15.46 -0.81 -8.61
CA ILE A 151 16.91 -0.87 -8.73
C ILE A 151 17.35 -2.27 -8.32
N ARG A 152 18.12 -2.92 -9.19
CA ARG A 152 18.50 -4.32 -9.00
C ARG A 152 19.68 -4.44 -8.05
N ASN A 153 19.67 -5.47 -7.24
CA ASN A 153 20.84 -5.90 -6.51
C ASN A 153 21.83 -6.54 -7.50
N HIS A 154 22.99 -5.91 -7.67
CA HIS A 154 24.05 -6.33 -8.57
C HIS A 154 25.31 -6.78 -7.83
N LYS A 155 25.24 -6.87 -6.47
CA LYS A 155 26.36 -7.25 -5.60
C LYS A 155 26.13 -8.63 -5.01
N PRO A 156 27.03 -9.63 -5.33
CA PRO A 156 26.89 -10.99 -4.84
C PRO A 156 26.76 -11.10 -3.32
N GLU A 157 27.56 -10.36 -2.57
CA GLU A 157 27.56 -10.37 -1.10
C GLU A 157 26.24 -9.92 -0.50
N ILE A 158 25.61 -8.89 -1.10
CA ILE A 158 24.28 -8.42 -0.68
C ILE A 158 23.23 -9.47 -1.01
N MET A 159 23.33 -10.10 -2.20
CA MET A 159 22.38 -11.12 -2.61
C MET A 159 22.39 -12.33 -1.68
N TYR A 160 23.57 -12.87 -1.37
CA TYR A 160 23.70 -13.98 -0.43
C TYR A 160 23.13 -13.63 0.95
N LYS A 161 23.47 -12.44 1.47
CA LYS A 161 22.97 -12.00 2.77
C LYS A 161 21.47 -11.79 2.77
N ALA A 162 20.90 -11.22 1.71
CA ALA A 162 19.47 -11.02 1.59
C ALA A 162 18.69 -12.36 1.61
N PHE A 163 19.17 -13.35 0.86
CA PHE A 163 18.55 -14.67 0.81
C PHE A 163 18.74 -15.46 2.13
N GLU A 164 19.88 -15.31 2.78
CA GLU A 164 20.14 -15.90 4.11
C GLU A 164 19.10 -15.45 5.15
N LEU A 165 18.78 -14.16 5.18
CA LEU A 165 17.77 -13.60 6.08
C LEU A 165 16.36 -14.14 5.81
N ALA A 166 16.04 -14.47 4.56
CA ALA A 166 14.81 -15.15 4.18
C ALA A 166 14.88 -16.68 4.36
N GLY A 167 15.95 -17.20 4.99
CA GLY A 167 16.08 -18.63 5.30
C GLY A 167 16.61 -19.50 4.16
N TYR A 168 17.11 -18.92 3.08
CA TYR A 168 17.69 -19.66 1.96
C TYR A 168 19.22 -19.75 2.09
N PRO A 169 19.80 -20.97 2.18
CA PRO A 169 21.26 -21.11 2.25
C PRO A 169 21.93 -20.74 0.92
N ASN A 170 23.20 -20.35 0.99
CA ASN A 170 23.98 -19.95 -0.19
C ASN A 170 24.01 -21.02 -1.28
N SER A 171 24.01 -22.29 -0.89
CA SER A 171 23.96 -23.43 -1.84
C SER A 171 22.68 -23.44 -2.68
N GLU A 172 21.56 -23.02 -2.12
CA GLU A 172 20.30 -22.92 -2.85
C GLU A 172 20.31 -21.71 -3.80
N VAL A 173 20.90 -20.59 -3.38
CA VAL A 173 21.11 -19.42 -4.23
C VAL A 173 22.00 -19.78 -5.42
N ASP A 174 23.11 -20.48 -5.19
CA ASP A 174 24.02 -20.93 -6.25
C ASP A 174 23.34 -21.90 -7.23
N LYS A 175 22.53 -22.82 -6.71
CA LYS A 175 21.79 -23.77 -7.54
C LYS A 175 20.77 -23.10 -8.44
N ARG A 176 20.01 -22.13 -7.94
CA ARG A 176 18.93 -21.45 -8.68
C ARG A 176 19.44 -20.27 -9.52
N PHE A 177 20.37 -19.50 -8.98
CA PHE A 177 20.80 -18.22 -9.53
C PHE A 177 22.31 -18.12 -9.78
N GLY A 178 23.04 -19.26 -9.76
CA GLY A 178 24.50 -19.28 -9.87
C GLY A 178 25.05 -18.61 -11.13
N GLY A 179 24.34 -18.71 -12.25
CA GLY A 179 24.72 -18.01 -13.49
C GLY A 179 24.72 -16.49 -13.33
N MET A 180 23.68 -15.94 -12.69
CA MET A 180 23.56 -14.50 -12.43
C MET A 180 24.59 -14.04 -11.39
N VAL A 181 24.73 -14.75 -10.29
CA VAL A 181 25.73 -14.46 -9.25
C VAL A 181 27.15 -14.48 -9.81
N LYS A 182 27.45 -15.47 -10.67
CA LYS A 182 28.73 -15.56 -11.36
C LYS A 182 28.97 -14.35 -12.27
N ALA A 183 27.95 -13.93 -13.04
CA ALA A 183 28.05 -12.74 -13.86
C ALA A 183 28.33 -11.47 -13.05
N PHE A 184 27.68 -11.30 -11.89
CA PHE A 184 27.89 -10.17 -11.01
C PHE A 184 29.33 -10.08 -10.47
N LYS A 185 30.00 -11.22 -10.26
CA LYS A 185 31.41 -11.26 -9.84
C LYS A 185 32.37 -10.67 -10.88
N TYR A 186 31.96 -10.53 -12.13
CA TYR A 186 32.72 -9.86 -13.18
C TYR A 186 32.46 -8.37 -13.29
N GLY A 187 31.71 -7.77 -12.38
CA GLY A 187 31.51 -6.33 -12.29
C GLY A 187 30.25 -5.84 -13.00
N ALA A 188 29.09 -6.38 -12.64
CA ALA A 188 27.82 -5.84 -13.12
C ALA A 188 27.66 -4.36 -12.70
N PRO A 189 27.27 -3.46 -13.60
CA PRO A 189 27.01 -2.07 -13.24
C PRO A 189 25.75 -1.94 -12.41
N PRO A 190 25.59 -0.87 -11.61
CA PRO A 190 24.29 -0.50 -11.07
C PRO A 190 23.27 -0.40 -12.20
N HIS A 191 22.15 -1.07 -12.03
CA HIS A 191 21.09 -1.08 -13.04
C HIS A 191 19.72 -1.21 -12.41
N GLY A 192 18.71 -0.81 -13.13
CA GLY A 192 17.32 -0.90 -12.75
C GLY A 192 16.45 -0.83 -13.98
N GLY A 193 15.17 -0.92 -13.77
CA GLY A 193 14.21 -0.83 -14.87
C GLY A 193 12.79 -1.01 -14.37
N CYS A 194 11.85 -0.89 -15.29
CA CYS A 194 10.45 -1.10 -15.01
C CYS A 194 9.77 -1.80 -16.19
N ALA A 195 8.63 -2.42 -15.90
CA ALA A 195 7.77 -3.03 -16.89
C ALA A 195 6.38 -2.40 -16.83
N MET A 196 5.88 -1.99 -17.98
CA MET A 196 4.51 -1.51 -18.13
C MET A 196 3.58 -2.69 -18.44
N GLY A 197 2.48 -2.78 -17.70
CA GLY A 197 1.38 -3.71 -18.00
C GLY A 197 0.56 -3.19 -19.19
N ILE A 198 0.84 -3.71 -20.39
CA ILE A 198 0.18 -3.25 -21.61
C ILE A 198 -1.34 -3.45 -21.55
N ASP A 199 -1.80 -4.61 -21.07
CA ASP A 199 -3.23 -4.88 -20.93
C ASP A 199 -3.90 -3.90 -19.95
N ARG A 200 -3.21 -3.53 -18.87
CA ARG A 200 -3.71 -2.50 -17.93
C ARG A 200 -3.76 -1.11 -18.58
N ALA A 201 -2.76 -0.77 -19.39
CA ALA A 201 -2.79 0.48 -20.14
C ALA A 201 -3.97 0.53 -21.11
N VAL A 202 -4.23 -0.57 -21.84
CA VAL A 202 -5.38 -0.69 -22.74
C VAL A 202 -6.69 -0.60 -21.97
N MET A 203 -6.80 -1.29 -20.83
CA MET A 203 -7.97 -1.23 -19.95
C MET A 203 -8.30 0.20 -19.52
N LEU A 204 -7.30 0.96 -19.06
CA LEU A 204 -7.46 2.35 -18.66
C LEU A 204 -7.85 3.27 -19.82
N LEU A 205 -7.26 3.06 -21.00
CA LEU A 205 -7.57 3.85 -22.19
C LEU A 205 -8.95 3.54 -22.78
N ALA A 206 -9.43 2.32 -22.60
CA ALA A 206 -10.75 1.88 -23.04
C ALA A 206 -11.86 2.15 -22.00
N ASP A 207 -11.51 2.71 -20.84
CA ASP A 207 -12.41 2.94 -19.70
C ASP A 207 -13.13 1.66 -19.23
N GLU A 208 -12.40 0.54 -19.25
CA GLU A 208 -12.93 -0.74 -18.81
C GLU A 208 -12.56 -1.02 -17.34
N ALA A 209 -13.52 -1.53 -16.59
CA ALA A 209 -13.33 -1.82 -15.16
C ALA A 209 -12.59 -3.14 -14.89
N ASN A 210 -12.51 -4.02 -15.90
CA ASN A 210 -11.93 -5.36 -15.75
C ASN A 210 -10.97 -5.65 -16.90
N ILE A 211 -9.74 -6.04 -16.56
CA ILE A 211 -8.71 -6.40 -17.53
C ILE A 211 -9.12 -7.52 -18.51
N ARG A 212 -10.05 -8.40 -18.12
CA ARG A 212 -10.55 -9.47 -18.98
C ARG A 212 -11.31 -8.95 -20.21
N GLU A 213 -11.82 -7.73 -20.16
CA GLU A 213 -12.55 -7.11 -21.29
C GLU A 213 -11.59 -6.67 -22.41
N VAL A 214 -10.30 -6.54 -22.12
CA VAL A 214 -9.28 -6.12 -23.09
C VAL A 214 -8.30 -7.22 -23.47
N ILE A 215 -8.41 -8.41 -22.87
CA ILE A 215 -7.61 -9.58 -23.21
C ILE A 215 -8.39 -10.46 -24.19
N MET A 216 -7.77 -10.75 -25.33
CA MET A 216 -8.43 -11.52 -26.41
C MET A 216 -8.87 -12.93 -25.98
N PHE A 217 -8.09 -13.60 -25.11
CA PHE A 217 -8.38 -14.94 -24.59
C PHE A 217 -8.23 -14.94 -23.06
N PRO A 218 -9.18 -14.35 -22.32
CA PRO A 218 -9.13 -14.32 -20.87
C PRO A 218 -9.33 -15.73 -20.31
N MET A 219 -8.46 -16.10 -19.34
CA MET A 219 -8.59 -17.37 -18.60
C MET A 219 -9.52 -17.20 -17.40
#